data_fb964dc1ca3122c4652e226fcae1b16e
#
_entry.id   fb964dc1ca3122c4652e226fcae1b16e
#
_cell.length_a   1.000
_cell.length_b   1.000
_cell.length_c   1.000
_cell.angle_alpha   90.00
_cell.angle_beta   90.00
_cell.angle_gamma   90.00
#
_symmetry.space_group_name_H-M   'P 1'
#
loop_
_entity.id
_entity.type
_entity.pdbx_description
1 polymer ?
#
loop_
_entity_poly.entity_id
_entity_poly.type
_entity_poly.pdbx_seq_one_letter_code
_entity_poly.pdbx_strand_id
1 'polypeptide(L)'
;MNGGKIKEVKIMRTQYKQFRITSTFLGDKLWSADDKMQNYNNHLVTIVNTETHKKTAFEFWGSIMKPEITTENELMFAFYCFLSDGEGSRYGFDDFCANFGYDTDSRKAYKTFKACEKSLKKAERIGIDENMTCDIMNDLQENYGC
;
A
#
# COMPACT_ATOMS: atom_id res chain seq x y z
N MET A 1 -35.02 0.27 -14.53
CA MET A 1 -34.56 0.31 -14.27
C MET A 1 -33.77 -0.02 -14.20
N ASN A 2 -33.57 0.08 -13.99
CA ASN A 2 -32.83 -0.01 -13.72
C ASN A 2 -32.18 -0.26 -13.76
N GLY A 3 -33.18 -0.12 -14.37
CA GLY A 3 -32.22 -0.51 -14.27
C GLY A 3 -30.82 -0.28 -13.77
N GLY A 4 -30.27 0.68 -13.87
CA GLY A 4 -28.94 0.90 -13.44
C GLY A 4 -28.76 0.71 -11.94
N LYS A 5 -28.23 -0.41 -11.53
CA LYS A 5 -27.73 -0.52 -10.18
C LYS A 5 -26.56 0.43 -10.08
N ILE A 6 -26.73 1.49 -9.32
CA ILE A 6 -25.60 2.28 -8.87
C ILE A 6 -24.73 1.35 -8.05
N LYS A 7 -23.56 1.04 -8.56
CA LYS A 7 -22.60 0.29 -7.76
C LYS A 7 -22.27 1.12 -6.53
N GLU A 8 -22.58 0.59 -5.38
CA GLU A 8 -22.18 1.23 -4.13
C GLU A 8 -20.68 1.39 -4.14
N VAL A 9 -20.22 2.62 -3.97
CA VAL A 9 -18.81 2.89 -3.78
C VAL A 9 -18.48 2.45 -2.36
N LYS A 10 -17.75 1.36 -2.23
CA LYS A 10 -17.35 0.86 -0.92
C LYS A 10 -16.16 1.67 -0.42
N ILE A 11 -16.39 2.41 0.65
CA ILE A 11 -15.38 3.24 1.28
C ILE A 11 -15.20 2.77 2.71
N MET A 12 -13.95 2.54 3.09
CA MET A 12 -13.59 2.28 4.47
C MET A 12 -12.64 3.39 4.95
N ARG A 13 -12.89 3.90 6.14
CA ARG A 13 -12.10 4.99 6.69
C ARG A 13 -11.78 4.72 8.15
N THR A 14 -10.55 5.02 8.56
CA THR A 14 -10.16 4.98 9.95
C THR A 14 -9.21 6.12 10.27
N GLN A 15 -9.16 6.48 11.54
CA GLN A 15 -8.16 7.43 12.05
C GLN A 15 -7.11 6.62 12.80
N TYR A 16 -5.85 6.75 12.39
CA TYR A 16 -4.70 6.14 13.04
C TYR A 16 -3.73 7.24 13.42
N LYS A 17 -3.60 7.53 14.72
CA LYS A 17 -2.81 8.66 15.21
C LYS A 17 -3.21 9.93 14.44
N GLN A 18 -2.24 10.67 13.87
CA GLN A 18 -2.52 11.88 13.08
C GLN A 18 -2.91 11.57 11.62
N PHE A 19 -3.05 10.30 11.25
CA PHE A 19 -3.32 9.92 9.87
C PHE A 19 -4.75 9.43 9.69
N ARG A 20 -5.48 10.05 8.77
CA ARG A 20 -6.78 9.55 8.33
C ARG A 20 -6.55 8.70 7.08
N ILE A 21 -6.90 7.44 7.16
CA ILE A 21 -6.66 6.47 6.11
C ILE A 21 -8.00 6.06 5.53
N THR A 22 -8.14 6.19 4.21
CA THR A 22 -9.38 5.89 3.50
C THR A 22 -9.08 4.94 2.36
N SER A 23 -9.84 3.86 2.27
CA SER A 23 -9.79 2.94 1.13
C SER A 23 -11.05 3.10 0.31
N THR A 24 -10.89 3.28 -1.00
CA THR A 24 -11.98 3.31 -1.96
C THR A 24 -11.81 2.12 -2.91
N PHE A 25 -12.83 1.28 -3.00
CA PHE A 25 -12.80 0.15 -3.91
C PHE A 25 -13.02 0.64 -5.34
N LEU A 26 -12.07 0.34 -6.22
CA LEU A 26 -12.09 0.80 -7.61
C LEU A 26 -12.66 -0.26 -8.57
N GLY A 27 -12.93 -1.45 -8.08
CA GLY A 27 -13.45 -2.56 -8.89
C GLY A 27 -12.38 -3.62 -9.13
N ASP A 28 -12.79 -4.67 -9.81
CA ASP A 28 -11.89 -5.76 -10.18
C ASP A 28 -11.14 -5.38 -11.45
N LYS A 29 -9.83 -5.67 -11.46
CA LYS A 29 -9.04 -5.55 -12.66
C LYS A 29 -8.47 -6.90 -13.04
N LEU A 30 -8.51 -7.19 -14.35
CA LEU A 30 -7.83 -8.34 -14.91
C LEU A 30 -6.35 -7.98 -15.06
N TRP A 31 -5.50 -8.83 -14.51
CA TRP A 31 -4.07 -8.67 -14.65
C TRP A 31 -3.48 -9.98 -15.16
N SER A 32 -2.60 -9.87 -16.14
CA SER A 32 -1.94 -11.02 -16.73
C SER A 32 -0.47 -11.04 -16.32
N ALA A 33 -0.07 -12.09 -15.61
CA ALA A 33 1.32 -12.42 -15.36
C ALA A 33 1.56 -13.82 -15.90
N ASP A 34 2.59 -14.00 -16.69
CA ASP A 34 2.95 -15.32 -17.25
C ASP A 34 1.78 -15.99 -17.97
N ASP A 35 1.06 -15.22 -18.78
CA ASP A 35 -0.07 -15.68 -19.60
C ASP A 35 -1.29 -16.19 -18.80
N LYS A 36 -1.31 -15.95 -17.49
CA LYS A 36 -2.45 -16.28 -16.64
C LYS A 36 -3.22 -15.02 -16.27
N MET A 37 -4.48 -14.97 -16.72
CA MET A 37 -5.38 -13.88 -16.37
C MET A 37 -5.92 -14.10 -14.95
N GLN A 38 -5.71 -13.13 -14.06
CA GLN A 38 -6.22 -13.18 -12.70
C GLN A 38 -6.98 -11.91 -12.37
N ASN A 39 -8.07 -12.05 -11.63
CA ASN A 39 -8.82 -10.92 -11.10
C ASN A 39 -8.20 -10.47 -9.78
N TYR A 40 -7.95 -9.17 -9.68
CA TYR A 40 -7.47 -8.54 -8.46
C TYR A 40 -8.43 -7.44 -8.02
N ASN A 41 -8.76 -7.43 -6.75
CA ASN A 41 -9.48 -6.31 -6.15
C ASN A 41 -8.54 -5.11 -6.10
N ASN A 42 -8.96 -4.01 -6.69
CA ASN A 42 -8.15 -2.80 -6.72
C ASN A 42 -8.74 -1.73 -5.81
N HIS A 43 -7.92 -1.21 -4.92
CA HIS A 43 -8.30 -0.15 -3.98
C HIS A 43 -7.39 1.04 -4.14
N LEU A 44 -7.96 2.23 -4.01
CA LEU A 44 -7.18 3.45 -3.83
C LEU A 44 -7.15 3.75 -2.33
N VAL A 45 -5.98 3.73 -1.73
CA VAL A 45 -5.79 4.07 -0.33
C VAL A 45 -5.22 5.48 -0.25
N THR A 46 -5.94 6.37 0.43
CA THR A 46 -5.53 7.76 0.62
C THR A 46 -5.17 7.97 2.09
N ILE A 47 -4.05 8.61 2.34
CA ILE A 47 -3.60 8.93 3.68
C ILE A 47 -3.47 10.45 3.79
N VAL A 48 -4.13 11.02 4.78
CA VAL A 48 -4.08 12.46 5.09
C VAL A 48 -3.49 12.63 6.48
N ASN A 49 -2.39 13.38 6.57
CA ASN A 49 -1.90 13.84 7.87
C ASN A 49 -2.81 14.98 8.31
N THR A 50 -3.63 14.75 9.33
CA THR A 50 -4.64 15.73 9.77
C THR A 50 -4.05 16.94 10.47
N GLU A 51 -2.80 16.86 10.91
CA GLU A 51 -2.10 17.99 11.52
C GLU A 51 -1.52 18.95 10.48
N THR A 52 -0.96 18.42 9.41
CA THR A 52 -0.29 19.23 8.38
C THR A 52 -1.14 19.42 7.12
N HIS A 53 -2.20 18.66 6.96
CA HIS A 53 -3.07 18.57 5.78
C HIS A 53 -2.36 18.03 4.52
N LYS A 54 -1.17 17.52 4.65
CA LYS A 54 -0.47 16.86 3.55
C LYS A 54 -1.08 15.48 3.31
N LYS A 55 -1.18 15.10 2.06
CA LYS A 55 -1.83 13.85 1.67
C LYS A 55 -1.03 13.09 0.63
N THR A 56 -1.25 11.79 0.59
CA THR A 56 -0.72 10.91 -0.46
C THR A 56 -1.75 9.83 -0.76
N ALA A 57 -1.52 9.11 -1.84
CA ALA A 57 -2.39 7.99 -2.21
C ALA A 57 -1.57 6.92 -2.90
N PHE A 58 -2.01 5.68 -2.76
CA PHE A 58 -1.40 4.54 -3.45
C PHE A 58 -2.48 3.53 -3.81
N GLU A 59 -2.22 2.74 -4.85
CA GLU A 59 -3.09 1.64 -5.21
C GLU A 59 -2.67 0.39 -4.42
N PHE A 60 -3.66 -0.31 -3.89
CA PHE A 60 -3.46 -1.58 -3.19
C PHE A 60 -4.25 -2.66 -3.89
N TRP A 61 -3.55 -3.74 -4.26
CA TRP A 61 -4.13 -4.85 -4.99
C TRP A 61 -4.33 -6.02 -4.04
N GLY A 62 -5.58 -6.35 -3.77
CA GLY A 62 -5.90 -7.56 -3.04
C GLY A 62 -5.75 -8.77 -3.96
N SER A 63 -5.10 -9.81 -3.49
CA SER A 63 -5.03 -11.06 -4.24
C SER A 63 -6.38 -11.78 -4.20
N ILE A 64 -6.56 -12.80 -5.06
CA ILE A 64 -7.75 -13.66 -5.02
C ILE A 64 -7.93 -14.26 -3.62
N MET A 65 -6.82 -14.47 -2.90
CA MET A 65 -6.83 -15.02 -1.55
C MET A 65 -7.17 -13.99 -0.47
N LYS A 66 -7.11 -12.71 -0.79
CA LYS A 66 -7.47 -11.62 0.12
C LYS A 66 -8.50 -10.75 -0.57
N PRO A 67 -9.77 -10.84 -0.15
CA PRO A 67 -10.84 -10.06 -0.75
C PRO A 67 -10.66 -8.56 -0.51
N GLU A 68 -11.58 -7.77 -1.01
CA GLU A 68 -11.59 -6.33 -0.83
C GLU A 68 -11.47 -5.93 0.64
N ILE A 69 -10.89 -4.76 0.88
CA ILE A 69 -10.73 -4.21 2.23
C ILE A 69 -12.11 -3.93 2.81
N THR A 70 -12.49 -4.70 3.81
CA THR A 70 -13.79 -4.58 4.48
C THR A 70 -13.67 -4.37 5.98
N THR A 71 -12.47 -4.52 6.54
CA THR A 71 -12.23 -4.36 7.97
C THR A 71 -11.10 -3.36 8.21
N GLU A 72 -11.08 -2.82 9.42
CA GLU A 72 -10.01 -1.93 9.85
C GLU A 72 -8.65 -2.62 9.80
N ASN A 73 -8.60 -3.90 10.23
CA ASN A 73 -7.34 -4.65 10.21
C ASN A 73 -6.80 -4.83 8.79
N GLU A 74 -7.67 -5.05 7.82
CA GLU A 74 -7.25 -5.15 6.42
C GLU A 74 -6.73 -3.82 5.90
N LEU A 75 -7.36 -2.71 6.31
CA LEU A 75 -6.91 -1.38 5.94
C LEU A 75 -5.54 -1.07 6.56
N MET A 76 -5.35 -1.44 7.82
CA MET A 76 -4.05 -1.28 8.49
C MET A 76 -2.98 -2.18 7.84
N PHE A 77 -3.35 -3.36 7.37
CA PHE A 77 -2.42 -4.21 6.62
C PHE A 77 -1.96 -3.54 5.32
N ALA A 78 -2.87 -2.88 4.59
CA ALA A 78 -2.50 -2.14 3.38
C ALA A 78 -1.53 -1.00 3.71
N PHE A 79 -1.77 -0.30 4.81
CA PHE A 79 -0.87 0.74 5.30
C PHE A 79 0.51 0.17 5.66
N TYR A 80 0.53 -0.96 6.36
CA TYR A 80 1.76 -1.67 6.71
C TYR A 80 2.56 -2.02 5.45
N CYS A 81 1.92 -2.61 4.45
CA CYS A 81 2.58 -2.97 3.19
C CYS A 81 3.19 -1.76 2.49
N PHE A 82 2.47 -0.65 2.48
CA PHE A 82 2.96 0.60 1.90
C PHE A 82 4.25 1.07 2.60
N LEU A 83 4.26 1.07 3.93
CA LEU A 83 5.44 1.48 4.70
C LEU A 83 6.60 0.49 4.54
N SER A 84 6.29 -0.81 4.55
CA SER A 84 7.29 -1.86 4.38
C SER A 84 7.96 -1.79 3.01
N ASP A 85 7.19 -1.55 1.96
CA ASP A 85 7.74 -1.40 0.60
C ASP A 85 8.69 -0.22 0.54
N GLY A 86 8.29 0.92 1.08
CA GLY A 86 9.14 2.11 1.11
C GLY A 86 10.44 1.87 1.88
N GLU A 87 10.33 1.24 3.04
CA GLU A 87 11.48 0.93 3.88
C GLU A 87 12.51 0.06 3.15
N GLY A 88 12.06 -0.87 2.33
CA GLY A 88 12.93 -1.74 1.54
C GLY A 88 13.86 -0.97 0.59
N SER A 89 13.50 0.24 0.19
CA SER A 89 14.30 1.05 -0.73
C SER A 89 15.20 2.07 -0.03
N ARG A 90 15.12 2.19 1.29
CA ARG A 90 15.72 3.32 2.03
C ARG A 90 17.23 3.45 1.85
N TYR A 91 17.94 2.35 1.78
CA TYR A 91 19.40 2.34 1.76
C TYR A 91 20.01 2.10 0.37
N GLY A 92 19.21 2.22 -0.68
CA GLY A 92 19.67 2.18 -2.05
C GLY A 92 19.50 0.85 -2.73
N PHE A 93 19.79 0.81 -4.03
CA PHE A 93 19.51 -0.33 -4.88
C PHE A 93 20.38 -1.55 -4.54
N ASP A 94 21.66 -1.36 -4.29
CA ASP A 94 22.57 -2.47 -3.98
C ASP A 94 22.14 -3.17 -2.69
N ASP A 95 21.78 -2.41 -1.68
CA ASP A 95 21.28 -2.92 -0.41
C ASP A 95 19.94 -3.65 -0.59
N PHE A 96 19.05 -3.06 -1.40
CA PHE A 96 17.79 -3.68 -1.77
C PHE A 96 18.01 -5.05 -2.42
N CYS A 97 18.90 -5.14 -3.39
CA CYS A 97 19.20 -6.40 -4.07
C CYS A 97 19.78 -7.44 -3.11
N ALA A 98 20.68 -7.03 -2.22
CA ALA A 98 21.28 -7.92 -1.23
C ALA A 98 20.23 -8.49 -0.28
N ASN A 99 19.29 -7.65 0.18
CA ASN A 99 18.28 -8.05 1.15
C ASN A 99 17.20 -8.95 0.55
N PHE A 100 16.86 -8.77 -0.73
CA PHE A 100 15.77 -9.52 -1.36
C PHE A 100 16.26 -10.58 -2.34
N GLY A 101 17.57 -10.80 -2.42
CA GLY A 101 18.14 -11.87 -3.26
C GLY A 101 18.07 -11.61 -4.75
N TYR A 102 18.14 -10.36 -5.17
CA TYR A 102 18.16 -9.98 -6.58
C TYR A 102 19.58 -9.74 -7.08
N ASP A 103 19.80 -10.01 -8.37
CA ASP A 103 21.02 -9.56 -9.05
C ASP A 103 20.93 -8.06 -9.35
N THR A 104 22.06 -7.35 -9.23
CA THR A 104 22.10 -5.91 -9.44
C THR A 104 21.89 -5.48 -10.90
N ASP A 105 22.04 -6.41 -11.85
CA ASP A 105 21.79 -6.17 -13.26
C ASP A 105 20.39 -6.60 -13.71
N SER A 106 19.54 -7.05 -12.78
CA SER A 106 18.17 -7.45 -13.07
C SER A 106 17.27 -6.22 -13.31
N ARG A 107 16.62 -6.16 -14.48
CA ARG A 107 15.65 -5.09 -14.78
C ARG A 107 14.42 -5.17 -13.88
N LYS A 108 14.00 -6.38 -13.54
CA LYS A 108 12.87 -6.60 -12.65
C LYS A 108 13.16 -6.05 -11.26
N ALA A 109 14.37 -6.31 -10.74
CA ALA A 109 14.80 -5.80 -9.45
C ALA A 109 14.81 -4.26 -9.44
N TYR A 110 15.33 -3.65 -10.52
CA TYR A 110 15.38 -2.20 -10.62
C TYR A 110 13.97 -1.58 -10.64
N LYS A 111 13.05 -2.16 -11.40
CA LYS A 111 11.66 -1.68 -11.45
C LYS A 111 10.97 -1.81 -10.10
N THR A 112 11.19 -2.92 -9.42
CA THR A 112 10.63 -3.15 -8.08
C THR A 112 11.20 -2.14 -7.08
N PHE A 113 12.51 -1.93 -7.12
CA PHE A 113 13.18 -0.94 -6.29
C PHE A 113 12.61 0.47 -6.52
N LYS A 114 12.42 0.87 -7.78
CA LYS A 114 11.87 2.19 -8.11
C LYS A 114 10.44 2.35 -7.59
N ALA A 115 9.64 1.31 -7.64
CA ALA A 115 8.29 1.33 -7.08
C ALA A 115 8.33 1.50 -5.56
N CYS A 116 9.24 0.80 -4.89
CA CYS A 116 9.44 0.93 -3.44
C CYS A 116 9.95 2.33 -3.06
N GLU A 117 10.88 2.87 -3.83
CA GLU A 117 11.40 4.22 -3.63
C GLU A 117 10.29 5.26 -3.75
N LYS A 118 9.38 5.06 -4.69
CA LYS A 118 8.22 5.94 -4.87
C LYS A 118 7.31 5.91 -3.64
N SER A 119 7.09 4.74 -3.06
CA SER A 119 6.32 4.59 -1.82
C SER A 119 7.01 5.31 -0.66
N LEU A 120 8.33 5.20 -0.56
CA LEU A 120 9.10 5.90 0.46
C LEU A 120 8.92 7.42 0.36
N LYS A 121 9.02 7.97 -0.85
CA LYS A 121 8.82 9.40 -1.07
C LYS A 121 7.41 9.86 -0.72
N LYS A 122 6.41 9.03 -0.99
CA LYS A 122 5.03 9.31 -0.61
C LYS A 122 4.86 9.36 0.90
N ALA A 123 5.49 8.44 1.63
CA ALA A 123 5.45 8.43 3.09
C ALA A 123 6.14 9.67 3.67
N GLU A 124 7.30 10.02 3.13
CA GLU A 124 8.01 11.23 3.55
C GLU A 124 7.18 12.50 3.33
N ARG A 125 6.42 12.55 2.22
CA ARG A 125 5.57 13.69 1.90
C ARG A 125 4.55 13.98 3.00
N ILE A 126 4.03 12.96 3.64
CA ILE A 126 3.02 13.11 4.70
C ILE A 126 3.64 13.15 6.10
N GLY A 127 4.96 13.26 6.19
CA GLY A 127 5.67 13.45 7.45
C GLY A 127 6.07 12.18 8.16
N ILE A 128 6.12 11.05 7.46
CA ILE A 128 6.56 9.77 8.05
C ILE A 128 8.05 9.60 7.75
N ASP A 129 8.90 9.85 8.74
CA ASP A 129 10.34 9.62 8.64
C ASP A 129 10.69 8.18 9.04
N GLU A 130 11.99 7.86 9.07
CA GLU A 130 12.45 6.50 9.37
C GLU A 130 12.03 6.03 10.77
N ASN A 131 12.19 6.89 11.76
CA ASN A 131 11.83 6.55 13.15
C ASN A 131 10.33 6.32 13.28
N MET A 132 9.53 7.19 12.70
CA MET A 132 8.09 7.05 12.70
C MET A 132 7.63 5.79 11.96
N THR A 133 8.28 5.46 10.84
CA THR A 133 8.01 4.23 10.10
C THR A 133 8.21 3.00 11.00
N CYS A 134 9.33 2.93 11.71
CA CYS A 134 9.60 1.81 12.62
C CYS A 134 8.56 1.72 13.72
N ASP A 135 8.22 2.84 14.34
CA ASP A 135 7.23 2.89 15.42
C ASP A 135 5.85 2.44 14.94
N ILE A 136 5.41 2.93 13.79
CA ILE A 136 4.12 2.56 13.22
C ILE A 136 4.09 1.09 12.84
N MET A 137 5.12 0.59 12.16
CA MET A 137 5.17 -0.81 11.75
C MET A 137 5.13 -1.75 12.95
N ASN A 138 5.87 -1.43 14.01
CA ASN A 138 5.83 -2.22 15.25
C ASN A 138 4.44 -2.21 15.88
N ASP A 139 3.81 -1.05 15.96
CA ASP A 139 2.45 -0.93 16.50
C ASP A 139 1.43 -1.72 15.68
N LEU A 140 1.52 -1.64 14.34
CA LEU A 140 0.61 -2.37 13.47
C LEU A 140 0.79 -3.89 13.60
N GLN A 141 2.02 -4.36 13.79
CA GLN A 141 2.27 -5.78 14.03
C GLN A 141 1.67 -6.24 15.36
N GLU A 142 1.84 -5.45 16.42
CA GLU A 142 1.37 -5.83 17.76
C GLU A 142 -0.14 -5.74 17.90
N ASN A 143 -0.75 -4.71 17.35
CA ASN A 143 -2.16 -4.39 17.65
C ASN A 143 -3.13 -4.72 16.51
N TYR A 144 -2.65 -4.93 15.30
CA TYR A 144 -3.50 -5.22 14.14
C TYR A 144 -3.14 -6.51 13.42
N GLY A 145 -2.15 -7.25 13.90
CA GLY A 145 -1.78 -8.54 13.35
C GLY A 145 -1.12 -8.48 11.96
N CYS A 146 -0.48 -7.36 11.66
CA CYS A 146 0.20 -7.20 10.38
C CYS A 146 1.49 -8.02 10.25
#